data_b077a9bb00eff380b37eba58181612d5
#
_entry.id   b077a9bb00eff380b37eba58181612d5
#
_cell.length_a   1.000
_cell.length_b   1.000
_cell.length_c   1.000
_cell.angle_alpha   90.00
_cell.angle_beta   90.00
_cell.angle_gamma   90.00
#
_symmetry.space_group_name_H-M   'P 1'
#
loop_
_entity.id
_entity.type
_entity.pdbx_description
1 polymer ?
#
loop_
_entity_poly.entity_id
_entity_poly.type
_entity_poly.pdbx_seq_one_letter_code
_entity_poly.pdbx_strand_id
1 'polypeptide(L)'
;MWRDAIRSIERAWQRLILQTLRLGCRAALAVRPLRSIDGKPPSPRSVVVFSTAGIGDTLSDTPAIRALRESFPTCRITAVVHRKRRAVLEGNPNIDRLIPHAKGPIRFLRTLLAIRTERPDTAVTLRANDPDIWPLAYLSGSRVIVSRPQMTRFSFLVNLPVDVPDWLDRPGVQQTLEVVRALGADTADPRMEYVVPDHASRRVAGILREQGLESRTLVALQVHHSPRLTFRDWPVAHFISFGRKILDEYPVHLVITGGPGDAAAAEAVGEALRPGATVVAGRLTLPEMAALLARCRMLITTDTGVMHLGFAVRVPTLALLHPYNAHRVGPHGYGRLHRVVLLPRSLWQGEDPPRVGMDRLSPEEVIQVFREFWRETDGQPGRVDPRAHG
;
A
#
# COMPACT_ATOMS: atom_id res chain seq x y z
N MET A 1 -16.20 -1.98 29.69
CA MET A 1 -15.56 -1.46 30.94
C MET A 1 -14.12 -1.94 31.12
N TRP A 2 -13.82 -3.25 31.34
CA TRP A 2 -12.42 -3.73 31.48
C TRP A 2 -11.52 -3.49 30.24
N ARG A 3 -12.02 -3.72 29.04
CA ARG A 3 -11.28 -3.49 27.78
C ARG A 3 -10.97 -2.00 27.53
N ASP A 4 -11.81 -1.11 28.02
CA ASP A 4 -11.61 0.34 27.87
C ASP A 4 -10.62 0.88 28.89
N ALA A 5 -10.61 0.32 30.11
CA ALA A 5 -9.61 0.60 31.12
C ALA A 5 -8.21 0.14 30.67
N ILE A 6 -8.08 -1.08 30.14
CA ILE A 6 -6.80 -1.59 29.60
C ILE A 6 -6.31 -0.69 28.46
N ARG A 7 -7.16 -0.33 27.51
CA ARG A 7 -6.80 0.58 26.40
C ARG A 7 -6.42 1.99 26.92
N SER A 8 -7.00 2.45 28.01
CA SER A 8 -6.64 3.73 28.62
C SER A 8 -5.25 3.69 29.26
N ILE A 9 -4.93 2.60 29.98
CA ILE A 9 -3.62 2.37 30.58
C ILE A 9 -2.55 2.25 29.50
N GLU A 10 -2.80 1.46 28.45
CA GLU A 10 -1.88 1.34 27.30
C GLU A 10 -1.60 2.69 26.63
N ARG A 11 -2.62 3.51 26.45
CA ARG A 11 -2.47 4.87 25.91
C ARG A 11 -1.65 5.77 26.83
N ALA A 12 -1.84 5.69 28.16
CA ALA A 12 -1.07 6.45 29.13
C ALA A 12 0.42 6.05 29.09
N TRP A 13 0.72 4.75 29.10
CA TRP A 13 2.07 4.22 28.96
C TRP A 13 2.74 4.63 27.65
N GLN A 14 2.02 4.57 26.53
CA GLN A 14 2.54 5.04 25.24
C GLN A 14 2.88 6.54 25.27
N ARG A 15 2.05 7.36 25.90
CA ARG A 15 2.32 8.81 26.06
C ARG A 15 3.57 9.05 26.89
N LEU A 16 3.75 8.32 27.98
CA LEU A 16 4.93 8.43 28.86
C LEU A 16 6.20 8.04 28.11
N ILE A 17 6.19 6.91 27.42
CA ILE A 17 7.35 6.45 26.60
C ILE A 17 7.72 7.50 25.55
N LEU A 18 6.74 8.05 24.83
CA LEU A 18 6.99 9.07 23.81
C LEU A 18 7.50 10.38 24.41
N GLN A 19 7.05 10.76 25.62
CA GLN A 19 7.59 11.93 26.34
C GLN A 19 9.05 11.70 26.75
N THR A 20 9.38 10.53 27.32
CA THR A 20 10.73 10.17 27.70
C THR A 20 11.66 10.16 26.48
N LEU A 21 11.24 9.55 25.36
CA LEU A 21 11.97 9.59 24.10
C LEU A 21 12.19 11.02 23.59
N ARG A 22 11.18 11.88 23.72
CA ARG A 22 11.29 13.29 23.32
C ARG A 22 12.33 14.05 24.11
N LEU A 23 12.31 13.89 25.44
CA LEU A 23 13.29 14.50 26.32
C LEU A 23 14.70 13.96 26.03
N GLY A 24 14.83 12.64 25.90
CA GLY A 24 16.09 12.00 25.54
C GLY A 24 16.66 12.47 24.20
N CYS A 25 15.82 12.62 23.16
CA CYS A 25 16.24 13.16 21.88
C CYS A 25 16.66 14.65 21.99
N ARG A 26 16.00 15.46 22.80
CA ARG A 26 16.39 16.86 23.03
C ARG A 26 17.74 16.96 23.74
N ALA A 27 17.95 16.16 24.77
CA ALA A 27 19.26 16.08 25.46
C ALA A 27 20.36 15.59 24.50
N ALA A 28 20.07 14.59 23.69
CA ALA A 28 21.01 14.11 22.68
C ALA A 28 21.34 15.15 21.60
N LEU A 29 20.40 16.01 21.22
CA LEU A 29 20.65 17.12 20.29
C LEU A 29 21.60 18.19 20.86
N ALA A 30 21.64 18.37 22.18
CA ALA A 30 22.62 19.26 22.78
C ALA A 30 24.05 18.75 22.62
N VAL A 31 24.24 17.43 22.54
CA VAL A 31 25.55 16.78 22.32
C VAL A 31 25.85 16.57 20.84
N ARG A 32 24.84 16.20 20.06
CA ARG A 32 24.94 15.95 18.61
C ARG A 32 23.87 16.77 17.86
N PRO A 33 24.13 18.05 17.59
CA PRO A 33 23.17 18.91 16.92
C PRO A 33 22.96 18.46 15.47
N LEU A 34 21.71 18.53 15.01
CA LEU A 34 21.37 18.44 13.59
C LEU A 34 21.46 19.85 13.01
N ARG A 35 22.31 20.02 12.00
CA ARG A 35 22.43 21.29 11.27
C ARG A 35 21.33 21.34 10.22
N SER A 36 20.69 22.47 10.05
CA SER A 36 19.80 22.74 8.91
C SER A 36 20.57 22.51 7.61
N ILE A 37 19.90 21.97 6.63
CA ILE A 37 20.47 21.73 5.30
C ILE A 37 19.85 22.75 4.36
N ASP A 38 20.65 23.78 4.06
CA ASP A 38 20.30 24.81 3.12
C ASP A 38 20.96 24.48 1.77
N GLY A 39 20.15 24.24 0.75
CA GLY A 39 20.63 23.82 -0.57
C GLY A 39 20.70 22.31 -0.78
N LYS A 40 21.57 21.87 -1.71
CA LYS A 40 21.66 20.46 -2.09
C LYS A 40 22.36 19.64 -0.99
N PRO A 41 21.69 18.62 -0.43
CA PRO A 41 22.32 17.73 0.55
C PRO A 41 23.43 16.88 -0.10
N PRO A 42 24.38 16.35 0.70
CA PRO A 42 25.38 15.41 0.20
C PRO A 42 24.73 14.14 -0.34
N SER A 43 25.31 13.57 -1.40
CA SER A 43 24.85 12.28 -1.95
C SER A 43 24.97 11.20 -0.88
N PRO A 44 23.90 10.44 -0.61
CA PRO A 44 23.90 9.43 0.44
C PRO A 44 24.75 8.20 0.04
N ARG A 45 25.47 7.63 1.01
CA ARG A 45 26.16 6.35 0.87
C ARG A 45 25.38 5.19 1.50
N SER A 46 24.62 5.49 2.54
CA SER A 46 23.77 4.55 3.23
C SER A 46 22.49 5.24 3.69
N VAL A 47 21.35 4.81 3.14
CA VAL A 47 20.02 5.35 3.44
C VAL A 47 19.23 4.35 4.26
N VAL A 48 18.58 4.84 5.32
CA VAL A 48 17.49 4.12 5.96
C VAL A 48 16.15 4.74 5.56
N VAL A 49 15.28 3.96 4.94
CA VAL A 49 13.94 4.36 4.51
C VAL A 49 12.90 3.81 5.49
N PHE A 50 12.04 4.68 6.01
CA PHE A 50 10.93 4.28 6.88
C PHE A 50 9.62 4.28 6.10
N SER A 51 9.01 3.09 5.98
CA SER A 51 7.74 2.82 5.32
C SER A 51 6.88 1.90 6.21
N THR A 52 6.21 2.48 7.22
CA THR A 52 5.52 1.68 8.26
C THR A 52 4.00 1.81 8.25
N ALA A 53 3.42 2.44 7.24
CA ALA A 53 1.99 2.66 7.11
C ALA A 53 1.20 1.43 6.58
N GLY A 54 0.09 1.59 5.89
CA GLY A 54 -0.75 0.55 5.33
C GLY A 54 -0.09 -0.26 4.20
N ILE A 55 -0.73 -1.34 3.74
CA ILE A 55 -0.24 -2.13 2.58
C ILE A 55 -0.16 -1.23 1.34
N GLY A 56 -1.26 -0.52 1.04
CA GLY A 56 -1.31 0.39 -0.12
C GLY A 56 -0.30 1.53 -0.02
N ASP A 57 -0.14 2.10 1.18
CA ASP A 57 0.86 3.13 1.45
C ASP A 57 2.29 2.62 1.20
N THR A 58 2.61 1.41 1.72
CA THR A 58 3.93 0.80 1.54
C THR A 58 4.21 0.47 0.07
N LEU A 59 3.20 0.03 -0.69
CA LEU A 59 3.32 -0.14 -2.14
C LEU A 59 3.55 1.19 -2.86
N SER A 60 2.85 2.25 -2.44
CA SER A 60 3.03 3.60 -2.99
C SER A 60 4.42 4.20 -2.70
N ASP A 61 5.16 3.66 -1.75
CA ASP A 61 6.53 4.05 -1.43
C ASP A 61 7.57 3.41 -2.37
N THR A 62 7.21 2.33 -3.08
CA THR A 62 8.17 1.58 -3.92
C THR A 62 8.78 2.39 -5.07
N PRO A 63 8.07 3.33 -5.75
CA PRO A 63 8.71 4.19 -6.73
C PRO A 63 9.75 5.14 -6.13
N ALA A 64 9.53 5.63 -4.91
CA ALA A 64 10.53 6.46 -4.22
C ALA A 64 11.79 5.66 -3.83
N ILE A 65 11.63 4.39 -3.44
CA ILE A 65 12.74 3.48 -3.17
C ILE A 65 13.52 3.19 -4.46
N ARG A 66 12.81 2.97 -5.59
CA ARG A 66 13.41 2.83 -6.92
C ARG A 66 14.19 4.08 -7.31
N ALA A 67 13.61 5.27 -7.14
CA ALA A 67 14.27 6.54 -7.42
C ALA A 67 15.60 6.69 -6.67
N LEU A 68 15.66 6.28 -5.39
CA LEU A 68 16.89 6.25 -4.62
C LEU A 68 17.92 5.29 -5.24
N ARG A 69 17.52 4.09 -5.67
CA ARG A 69 18.42 3.11 -6.29
C ARG A 69 18.94 3.60 -7.63
N GLU A 70 18.07 4.14 -8.49
CA GLU A 70 18.45 4.65 -9.83
C GLU A 70 19.39 5.84 -9.72
N SER A 71 19.12 6.78 -8.80
CA SER A 71 19.93 8.00 -8.63
C SER A 71 21.24 7.76 -7.86
N PHE A 72 21.26 6.75 -6.99
CA PHE A 72 22.42 6.41 -6.15
C PHE A 72 22.71 4.89 -6.21
N PRO A 73 23.21 4.37 -7.35
CA PRO A 73 23.34 2.92 -7.57
C PRO A 73 24.21 2.18 -6.54
N THR A 74 25.23 2.84 -5.98
CA THR A 74 26.15 2.27 -4.99
C THR A 74 25.69 2.51 -3.54
N CYS A 75 24.59 3.25 -3.35
CA CYS A 75 24.07 3.54 -2.02
C CYS A 75 23.46 2.27 -1.39
N ARG A 76 23.80 2.01 -0.13
CA ARG A 76 23.16 0.94 0.64
C ARG A 76 21.79 1.39 1.10
N ILE A 77 20.74 0.72 0.65
CA ILE A 77 19.35 1.04 0.98
C ILE A 77 18.78 0.01 1.95
N THR A 78 18.51 0.47 3.18
CA THR A 78 17.87 -0.31 4.22
C THR A 78 16.43 0.18 4.40
N ALA A 79 15.43 -0.69 4.26
CA ALA A 79 14.04 -0.33 4.51
C ALA A 79 13.56 -0.85 5.88
N VAL A 80 12.94 0.03 6.65
CA VAL A 80 12.24 -0.29 7.90
C VAL A 80 10.76 -0.34 7.60
N VAL A 81 10.15 -1.51 7.76
CA VAL A 81 8.74 -1.76 7.45
C VAL A 81 8.00 -2.31 8.66
N HIS A 82 6.70 -2.02 8.78
CA HIS A 82 5.91 -2.63 9.83
C HIS A 82 5.90 -4.17 9.71
N ARG A 83 6.19 -4.89 10.81
CA ARG A 83 6.35 -6.36 10.83
C ARG A 83 5.26 -7.14 10.09
N LYS A 84 4.00 -6.74 10.26
CA LYS A 84 2.86 -7.39 9.59
C LYS A 84 2.78 -7.13 8.08
N ARG A 85 3.59 -6.21 7.56
CA ARG A 85 3.62 -5.80 6.16
C ARG A 85 4.98 -6.06 5.50
N ARG A 86 5.85 -6.81 6.18
CA ARG A 86 7.17 -7.17 5.66
C ARG A 86 7.10 -7.75 4.24
N ALA A 87 6.13 -8.62 3.99
CA ALA A 87 5.92 -9.26 2.71
C ALA A 87 5.65 -8.28 1.55
N VAL A 88 5.31 -7.01 1.82
CA VAL A 88 5.10 -5.98 0.78
C VAL A 88 6.42 -5.61 0.09
N LEU A 89 7.52 -5.56 0.86
CA LEU A 89 8.84 -5.14 0.37
C LEU A 89 9.83 -6.32 0.27
N GLU A 90 9.43 -7.52 0.63
CA GLU A 90 10.29 -8.70 0.58
C GLU A 90 10.64 -9.05 -0.86
N GLY A 91 11.93 -9.25 -1.14
CA GLY A 91 12.42 -9.52 -2.49
C GLY A 91 12.51 -8.30 -3.42
N ASN A 92 12.22 -7.08 -2.94
CA ASN A 92 12.37 -5.88 -3.77
C ASN A 92 13.83 -5.65 -4.13
N PRO A 93 14.21 -5.61 -5.44
CA PRO A 93 15.60 -5.54 -5.89
C PRO A 93 16.28 -4.20 -5.55
N ASN A 94 15.50 -3.18 -5.21
CA ASN A 94 16.01 -1.86 -4.85
C ASN A 94 16.38 -1.74 -3.37
N ILE A 95 16.16 -2.80 -2.57
CA ILE A 95 16.40 -2.83 -1.13
C ILE A 95 17.51 -3.85 -0.79
N ASP A 96 18.60 -3.42 -0.16
CA ASP A 96 19.67 -4.30 0.26
C ASP A 96 19.36 -5.01 1.59
N ARG A 97 18.61 -4.35 2.48
CA ARG A 97 18.21 -4.93 3.77
C ARG A 97 16.82 -4.49 4.19
N LEU A 98 16.03 -5.44 4.68
CA LEU A 98 14.72 -5.21 5.22
C LEU A 98 14.69 -5.45 6.72
N ILE A 99 14.31 -4.43 7.51
CA ILE A 99 14.21 -4.49 8.97
C ILE A 99 12.74 -4.41 9.38
N PRO A 100 12.18 -5.49 9.97
CA PRO A 100 10.80 -5.46 10.47
C PRO A 100 10.72 -4.68 11.78
N HIS A 101 9.82 -3.70 11.83
CA HIS A 101 9.55 -2.88 12.99
C HIS A 101 8.17 -3.17 13.59
N ALA A 102 8.01 -2.97 14.88
CA ALA A 102 6.72 -2.95 15.57
C ALA A 102 6.86 -2.15 16.87
N LYS A 103 5.74 -1.61 17.36
CA LYS A 103 5.67 -0.81 18.59
C LYS A 103 6.15 -1.56 19.83
N GLY A 104 6.75 -0.83 20.73
CA GLY A 104 7.19 -1.29 22.05
C GLY A 104 8.67 -1.08 22.30
N PRO A 105 9.10 -0.88 23.57
CA PRO A 105 10.46 -0.43 23.93
C PRO A 105 11.54 -1.43 23.50
N ILE A 106 11.33 -2.72 23.74
CA ILE A 106 12.30 -3.77 23.34
C ILE A 106 12.43 -3.83 21.81
N ARG A 107 11.31 -3.67 21.10
CA ARG A 107 11.31 -3.70 19.62
C ARG A 107 11.94 -2.43 19.05
N PHE A 108 11.68 -1.29 19.67
CA PHE A 108 12.36 -0.04 19.34
C PHE A 108 13.88 -0.21 19.43
N LEU A 109 14.39 -0.72 20.58
CA LEU A 109 15.82 -0.94 20.78
C LEU A 109 16.40 -1.93 19.76
N ARG A 110 15.72 -3.05 19.50
CA ARG A 110 16.16 -4.03 18.49
C ARG A 110 16.22 -3.40 17.10
N THR A 111 15.21 -2.63 16.72
CA THR A 111 15.19 -1.92 15.44
C THR A 111 16.31 -0.90 15.37
N LEU A 112 16.52 -0.12 16.44
CA LEU A 112 17.61 0.87 16.52
C LEU A 112 18.98 0.23 16.34
N LEU A 113 19.26 -0.85 17.08
CA LEU A 113 20.53 -1.59 16.96
C LEU A 113 20.71 -2.16 15.56
N ALA A 114 19.66 -2.74 14.97
CA ALA A 114 19.70 -3.26 13.60
C ALA A 114 19.95 -2.15 12.56
N ILE A 115 19.39 -0.95 12.72
CA ILE A 115 19.67 0.18 11.84
C ILE A 115 21.12 0.66 12.04
N ARG A 116 21.60 0.74 13.27
CA ARG A 116 22.98 1.19 13.56
C ARG A 116 24.06 0.32 12.93
N THR A 117 23.82 -0.99 12.74
CA THR A 117 24.77 -1.85 12.03
C THR A 117 24.94 -1.46 10.57
N GLU A 118 23.94 -0.81 9.97
CA GLU A 118 23.97 -0.32 8.58
C GLU A 118 24.67 1.04 8.44
N ARG A 119 24.94 1.73 9.55
CA ARG A 119 25.62 3.04 9.61
C ARG A 119 25.00 4.07 8.64
N PRO A 120 23.70 4.32 8.67
CA PRO A 120 23.06 5.22 7.71
C PRO A 120 23.59 6.66 7.93
N ASP A 121 23.96 7.32 6.84
CA ASP A 121 24.24 8.76 6.84
C ASP A 121 22.95 9.58 6.63
N THR A 122 21.97 8.99 5.98
CA THR A 122 20.70 9.62 5.61
C THR A 122 19.50 8.76 6.05
N ALA A 123 18.49 9.39 6.62
CA ALA A 123 17.19 8.80 6.96
C ALA A 123 16.08 9.46 6.14
N VAL A 124 15.26 8.65 5.50
CA VAL A 124 14.12 9.07 4.71
C VAL A 124 12.83 8.55 5.33
N THR A 125 11.93 9.44 5.71
CA THR A 125 10.60 9.04 6.19
C THR A 125 9.59 9.27 5.07
N LEU A 126 9.13 8.18 4.46
CA LEU A 126 8.11 8.22 3.41
C LEU A 126 6.72 8.27 4.05
N ARG A 127 6.17 7.11 4.43
CA ARG A 127 4.88 6.99 5.10
C ARG A 127 5.02 6.24 6.40
N ALA A 128 4.82 6.93 7.51
CA ALA A 128 4.96 6.38 8.84
C ALA A 128 3.79 6.79 9.73
N ASN A 129 3.11 5.79 10.28
CA ASN A 129 2.05 5.98 11.27
C ASN A 129 2.55 5.85 12.72
N ASP A 130 3.84 5.49 12.88
CA ASP A 130 4.46 5.24 14.17
C ASP A 130 5.30 6.44 14.60
N PRO A 131 5.00 7.11 15.73
CA PRO A 131 5.66 8.35 16.13
C PRO A 131 7.12 8.16 16.58
N ASP A 132 7.57 6.93 16.80
CA ASP A 132 8.93 6.59 17.20
C ASP A 132 9.91 6.48 16.02
N ILE A 133 9.42 6.64 14.79
CA ILE A 133 10.25 6.60 13.57
C ILE A 133 11.28 7.73 13.54
N TRP A 134 10.91 8.96 13.89
CA TRP A 134 11.85 10.09 13.94
C TRP A 134 12.92 9.93 15.02
N PRO A 135 12.61 9.50 16.27
CA PRO A 135 13.61 9.05 17.21
C PRO A 135 14.55 7.97 16.66
N LEU A 136 14.02 6.94 15.96
CA LEU A 136 14.83 5.91 15.32
C LEU A 136 15.77 6.52 14.26
N ALA A 137 15.25 7.39 13.40
CA ALA A 137 16.02 8.08 12.37
C ALA A 137 17.20 8.88 12.98
N TYR A 138 16.94 9.66 14.02
CA TYR A 138 17.97 10.46 14.67
C TYR A 138 18.96 9.60 15.45
N LEU A 139 18.46 8.70 16.29
CA LEU A 139 19.30 7.85 17.15
C LEU A 139 20.10 6.80 16.35
N SER A 140 19.71 6.49 15.12
CA SER A 140 20.47 5.60 14.23
C SER A 140 21.86 6.15 13.87
N GLY A 141 22.06 7.46 13.97
CA GLY A 141 23.30 8.13 13.60
C GLY A 141 23.20 8.95 12.32
N SER A 142 22.06 8.94 11.63
CA SER A 142 21.86 9.72 10.42
C SER A 142 22.12 11.21 10.64
N ARG A 143 22.78 11.84 9.66
CA ARG A 143 23.11 13.27 9.66
C ARG A 143 22.09 14.08 8.86
N VAL A 144 21.50 13.45 7.85
CA VAL A 144 20.42 13.99 7.04
C VAL A 144 19.15 13.23 7.41
N ILE A 145 18.12 13.94 7.81
CA ILE A 145 16.79 13.37 8.11
C ILE A 145 15.79 14.14 7.28
N VAL A 146 15.37 13.49 6.18
CA VAL A 146 14.39 14.05 5.24
C VAL A 146 13.01 13.49 5.52
N SER A 147 12.06 14.36 5.63
CA SER A 147 10.66 14.01 5.88
C SER A 147 9.75 15.15 5.49
N ARG A 148 8.49 14.84 5.18
CA ARG A 148 7.46 15.86 5.19
C ARG A 148 7.36 16.49 6.59
N PRO A 149 7.23 17.80 6.72
CA PRO A 149 6.90 18.43 7.99
C PRO A 149 5.53 17.92 8.43
N GLN A 150 5.51 17.02 9.38
CA GLN A 150 4.28 16.63 10.04
C GLN A 150 4.21 17.38 11.37
N MET A 151 3.03 17.79 11.79
CA MET A 151 2.79 18.34 13.13
C MET A 151 2.96 17.23 14.19
N THR A 152 4.16 16.65 14.24
CA THR A 152 4.50 15.61 15.21
C THR A 152 5.30 16.21 16.37
N ARG A 153 5.29 15.51 17.49
CA ARG A 153 6.10 15.88 18.66
C ARG A 153 7.61 15.81 18.40
N PHE A 154 8.02 15.28 17.23
CA PHE A 154 9.40 15.00 16.84
C PHE A 154 9.85 15.76 15.59
N SER A 155 9.07 16.73 15.09
CA SER A 155 9.42 17.55 13.91
C SER A 155 10.79 18.22 14.04
N PHE A 156 11.22 18.53 15.26
CA PHE A 156 12.53 19.11 15.56
C PHE A 156 13.72 18.16 15.25
N LEU A 157 13.48 16.90 14.91
CA LEU A 157 14.49 15.94 14.46
C LEU A 157 14.62 15.89 12.93
N VAL A 158 13.85 16.66 12.19
CA VAL A 158 13.93 16.76 10.74
C VAL A 158 14.77 17.98 10.38
N ASN A 159 15.88 17.78 9.67
CA ASN A 159 16.76 18.87 9.24
C ASN A 159 16.75 19.12 7.73
N LEU A 160 16.03 18.30 6.97
CA LEU A 160 15.67 18.53 5.58
C LEU A 160 14.14 18.35 5.43
N PRO A 161 13.34 19.35 5.85
CA PRO A 161 11.89 19.29 5.70
C PRO A 161 11.49 19.48 4.25
N VAL A 162 10.55 18.65 3.78
CA VAL A 162 10.00 18.73 2.42
C VAL A 162 8.61 19.35 2.50
N ASP A 163 8.54 20.63 2.28
CA ASP A 163 7.29 21.39 2.23
C ASP A 163 6.87 21.58 0.77
N VAL A 164 5.76 20.95 0.40
CA VAL A 164 5.22 21.03 -0.96
C VAL A 164 3.81 21.57 -0.86
N PRO A 165 3.49 22.67 -1.56
CA PRO A 165 2.13 23.16 -1.67
C PRO A 165 1.18 22.05 -2.17
N ASP A 166 -0.06 22.09 -1.75
CA ASP A 166 -1.12 21.15 -2.17
C ASP A 166 -0.78 19.67 -1.97
N TRP A 167 0.01 19.37 -0.94
CA TRP A 167 0.45 18.01 -0.63
C TRP A 167 -0.70 17.00 -0.57
N LEU A 168 -1.82 17.38 0.05
CA LEU A 168 -2.97 16.47 0.21
C LEU A 168 -3.71 16.22 -1.10
N ASP A 169 -3.59 17.11 -2.07
CA ASP A 169 -4.21 17.00 -3.39
C ASP A 169 -3.33 16.22 -4.38
N ARG A 170 -2.09 15.94 -4.00
CA ARG A 170 -1.18 15.16 -4.83
C ARG A 170 -1.45 13.66 -4.74
N PRO A 171 -1.26 12.92 -5.85
CA PRO A 171 -1.23 11.47 -5.83
C PRO A 171 -0.27 10.92 -4.78
N GLY A 172 -0.67 9.83 -4.10
CA GLY A 172 0.13 9.25 -3.04
C GLY A 172 1.56 8.90 -3.44
N VAL A 173 1.74 8.37 -4.64
CA VAL A 173 3.07 8.08 -5.20
C VAL A 173 3.89 9.36 -5.39
N GLN A 174 3.27 10.43 -5.89
CA GLN A 174 3.95 11.71 -6.07
C GLN A 174 4.39 12.32 -4.74
N GLN A 175 3.56 12.18 -3.70
CA GLN A 175 3.94 12.63 -2.36
C GLN A 175 5.26 12.01 -1.89
N THR A 176 5.46 10.72 -2.11
CA THR A 176 6.68 10.03 -1.66
C THR A 176 7.87 10.31 -2.56
N LEU A 177 7.65 10.53 -3.86
CA LEU A 177 8.69 10.99 -4.78
C LEU A 177 9.21 12.38 -4.42
N GLU A 178 8.34 13.32 -4.01
CA GLU A 178 8.79 14.66 -3.56
C GLU A 178 9.77 14.57 -2.37
N VAL A 179 9.55 13.59 -1.46
CA VAL A 179 10.47 13.42 -0.32
C VAL A 179 11.87 13.05 -0.79
N VAL A 180 11.99 12.13 -1.74
CA VAL A 180 13.33 11.70 -2.22
C VAL A 180 13.94 12.67 -3.22
N ARG A 181 13.13 13.47 -3.94
CA ARG A 181 13.59 14.58 -4.80
C ARG A 181 14.37 15.63 -4.02
N ALA A 182 14.05 15.84 -2.74
CA ALA A 182 14.84 16.70 -1.86
C ALA A 182 16.30 16.22 -1.69
N LEU A 183 16.58 14.94 -1.92
CA LEU A 183 17.92 14.36 -1.97
C LEU A 183 18.55 14.40 -3.37
N GLY A 184 17.80 14.81 -4.38
CA GLY A 184 18.20 14.73 -5.79
C GLY A 184 17.92 13.39 -6.44
N ALA A 185 17.07 12.55 -5.82
CA ALA A 185 16.64 11.27 -6.38
C ALA A 185 15.32 11.41 -7.15
N ASP A 186 15.25 10.86 -8.35
CA ASP A 186 14.03 10.81 -9.15
C ASP A 186 13.98 9.52 -10.00
N THR A 187 12.81 9.21 -10.54
CA THR A 187 12.57 8.11 -11.47
C THR A 187 11.58 8.52 -12.56
N ALA A 188 11.81 8.02 -13.76
CA ALA A 188 10.86 8.17 -14.86
C ALA A 188 9.65 7.22 -14.73
N ASP A 189 9.75 6.17 -13.89
CA ASP A 189 8.69 5.18 -13.67
C ASP A 189 8.00 5.35 -12.30
N PRO A 190 6.86 6.07 -12.22
CA PRO A 190 6.13 6.25 -10.97
C PRO A 190 5.26 5.03 -10.57
N ARG A 191 5.32 3.90 -11.31
CA ARG A 191 4.48 2.73 -11.02
C ARG A 191 4.96 2.00 -9.78
N MET A 192 4.01 1.55 -8.97
CA MET A 192 4.27 0.65 -7.85
C MET A 192 4.83 -0.67 -8.34
N GLU A 193 5.58 -1.36 -7.50
CA GLU A 193 6.13 -2.69 -7.80
C GLU A 193 5.91 -3.65 -6.64
N TYR A 194 5.73 -4.92 -6.98
CA TYR A 194 5.67 -6.02 -6.04
C TYR A 194 6.34 -7.25 -6.67
N VAL A 195 7.26 -7.85 -5.95
CA VAL A 195 7.91 -9.10 -6.40
C VAL A 195 7.10 -10.29 -5.89
N VAL A 196 6.52 -11.04 -6.81
CA VAL A 196 5.77 -12.26 -6.48
C VAL A 196 6.77 -13.40 -6.26
N PRO A 197 6.86 -13.98 -5.04
CA PRO A 197 7.81 -15.06 -4.80
C PRO A 197 7.37 -16.36 -5.50
N ASP A 198 8.31 -17.14 -6.02
CA ASP A 198 8.04 -18.41 -6.72
C ASP A 198 7.23 -19.41 -5.89
N HIS A 199 7.51 -19.50 -4.60
CA HIS A 199 6.76 -20.40 -3.71
C HIS A 199 5.27 -20.03 -3.66
N ALA A 200 4.92 -18.72 -3.70
CA ALA A 200 3.54 -18.25 -3.72
C ALA A 200 2.88 -18.59 -5.05
N SER A 201 3.60 -18.41 -6.17
CA SER A 201 3.12 -18.78 -7.51
C SER A 201 2.82 -20.28 -7.61
N ARG A 202 3.73 -21.13 -7.10
CA ARG A 202 3.53 -22.60 -7.05
C ARG A 202 2.34 -22.97 -6.17
N ARG A 203 2.20 -22.34 -5.00
CA ARG A 203 1.07 -22.61 -4.09
C ARG A 203 -0.27 -22.27 -4.74
N VAL A 204 -0.36 -21.09 -5.38
CA VAL A 204 -1.60 -20.67 -6.07
C VAL A 204 -1.90 -21.57 -7.27
N ALA A 205 -0.90 -21.98 -8.05
CA ALA A 205 -1.12 -22.94 -9.13
C ALA A 205 -1.69 -24.27 -8.61
N GLY A 206 -1.20 -24.76 -7.45
CA GLY A 206 -1.78 -25.93 -6.78
C GLY A 206 -3.24 -25.74 -6.39
N ILE A 207 -3.58 -24.61 -5.77
CA ILE A 207 -4.97 -24.29 -5.38
C ILE A 207 -5.88 -24.24 -6.61
N LEU A 208 -5.45 -23.58 -7.70
CA LEU A 208 -6.24 -23.49 -8.93
C LEU A 208 -6.45 -24.87 -9.57
N ARG A 209 -5.45 -25.75 -9.53
CA ARG A 209 -5.53 -27.12 -10.02
C ARG A 209 -6.52 -27.95 -9.20
N GLU A 210 -6.43 -27.93 -7.89
CA GLU A 210 -7.33 -28.60 -6.96
C GLU A 210 -8.80 -28.18 -7.17
N GLN A 211 -9.02 -26.94 -7.62
CA GLN A 211 -10.35 -26.38 -7.91
C GLN A 211 -10.77 -26.55 -9.39
N GLY A 212 -9.94 -27.15 -10.26
CA GLY A 212 -10.23 -27.27 -11.72
C GLY A 212 -10.26 -25.93 -12.47
N LEU A 213 -9.53 -24.92 -11.97
CA LEU A 213 -9.55 -23.55 -12.49
C LEU A 213 -8.32 -23.17 -13.33
N GLU A 214 -7.36 -24.08 -13.56
CA GLU A 214 -6.11 -23.76 -14.26
C GLU A 214 -6.32 -23.20 -15.66
N SER A 215 -7.31 -23.73 -16.41
CA SER A 215 -7.63 -23.32 -17.78
C SER A 215 -8.71 -22.25 -17.87
N ARG A 216 -9.31 -21.85 -16.75
CA ARG A 216 -10.39 -20.86 -16.75
C ARG A 216 -9.86 -19.44 -16.81
N THR A 217 -10.60 -18.57 -17.49
CA THR A 217 -10.38 -17.11 -17.40
C THR A 217 -10.90 -16.62 -16.05
N LEU A 218 -9.98 -16.15 -15.20
CA LEU A 218 -10.31 -15.73 -13.83
C LEU A 218 -10.53 -14.23 -13.76
N VAL A 219 -11.58 -13.80 -13.04
CA VAL A 219 -11.84 -12.41 -12.68
C VAL A 219 -11.94 -12.33 -11.16
N ALA A 220 -11.07 -11.52 -10.53
CA ALA A 220 -11.08 -11.34 -9.09
C ALA A 220 -12.09 -10.25 -8.69
N LEU A 221 -12.94 -10.56 -7.72
CA LEU A 221 -13.82 -9.60 -7.04
C LEU A 221 -13.31 -9.42 -5.61
N GLN A 222 -12.78 -8.24 -5.30
CA GLN A 222 -12.34 -7.91 -3.94
C GLN A 222 -13.52 -7.35 -3.15
N VAL A 223 -14.13 -8.22 -2.35
CA VAL A 223 -15.16 -7.83 -1.40
C VAL A 223 -14.50 -7.31 -0.13
N HIS A 224 -14.85 -6.10 0.26
CA HIS A 224 -14.31 -5.47 1.47
C HIS A 224 -15.43 -4.80 2.26
N HIS A 225 -15.35 -4.93 3.57
CA HIS A 225 -16.21 -4.23 4.50
C HIS A 225 -15.36 -3.53 5.57
N SER A 226 -15.45 -2.21 5.62
CA SER A 226 -14.74 -1.39 6.60
C SER A 226 -15.68 -0.94 7.72
N PRO A 227 -15.49 -1.38 8.96
CA PRO A 227 -16.32 -0.92 10.06
C PRO A 227 -16.14 0.57 10.43
N ARG A 228 -15.14 1.24 9.83
CA ARG A 228 -14.80 2.64 10.11
C ARG A 228 -15.04 3.60 8.94
N LEU A 229 -15.00 3.11 7.70
CA LEU A 229 -15.04 3.92 6.49
C LEU A 229 -16.06 3.32 5.51
N THR A 230 -17.27 3.08 5.99
CA THR A 230 -18.35 2.41 5.27
C THR A 230 -18.74 3.10 3.97
N PHE A 231 -18.52 4.41 3.87
CA PHE A 231 -18.79 5.17 2.66
C PHE A 231 -17.96 4.72 1.44
N ARG A 232 -16.86 3.97 1.66
CA ARG A 232 -16.01 3.40 0.58
C ARG A 232 -16.39 1.98 0.19
N ASP A 233 -17.28 1.35 0.93
CA ASP A 233 -17.66 -0.04 0.71
C ASP A 233 -18.76 -0.10 -0.36
N TRP A 234 -18.56 -0.96 -1.36
CA TRP A 234 -19.61 -1.29 -2.32
C TRP A 234 -20.47 -2.41 -1.73
N PRO A 235 -21.82 -2.31 -1.77
CA PRO A 235 -22.68 -3.27 -1.10
C PRO A 235 -22.54 -4.70 -1.62
N VAL A 236 -22.70 -5.69 -0.72
CA VAL A 236 -22.72 -7.12 -1.08
C VAL A 236 -23.74 -7.41 -2.19
N ALA A 237 -24.94 -6.82 -2.10
CA ALA A 237 -25.98 -6.97 -3.12
C ALA A 237 -25.53 -6.47 -4.49
N HIS A 238 -24.74 -5.39 -4.54
CA HIS A 238 -24.20 -4.84 -5.78
C HIS A 238 -23.13 -5.76 -6.38
N PHE A 239 -22.23 -6.35 -5.56
CA PHE A 239 -21.29 -7.37 -6.02
C PHE A 239 -22.01 -8.60 -6.60
N ILE A 240 -23.12 -9.04 -5.97
CA ILE A 240 -23.92 -10.18 -6.46
C ILE A 240 -24.58 -9.83 -7.80
N SER A 241 -25.23 -8.66 -7.92
CA SER A 241 -25.87 -8.22 -9.16
C SER A 241 -24.85 -8.12 -10.30
N PHE A 242 -23.73 -7.46 -10.06
CA PHE A 242 -22.62 -7.34 -11.00
C PHE A 242 -22.07 -8.73 -11.40
N GLY A 243 -21.79 -9.60 -10.41
CA GLY A 243 -21.23 -10.92 -10.65
C GLY A 243 -22.12 -11.81 -11.49
N ARG A 244 -23.44 -11.82 -11.25
CA ARG A 244 -24.43 -12.54 -12.08
C ARG A 244 -24.36 -12.09 -13.53
N LYS A 245 -24.38 -10.79 -13.75
CA LYS A 245 -24.32 -10.23 -15.09
C LYS A 245 -23.05 -10.57 -15.85
N ILE A 246 -21.90 -10.57 -15.15
CA ILE A 246 -20.62 -10.97 -15.73
C ILE A 246 -20.61 -12.46 -16.09
N LEU A 247 -21.15 -13.32 -15.24
CA LEU A 247 -21.23 -14.76 -15.50
C LEU A 247 -22.18 -15.10 -16.66
N ASP A 248 -23.24 -14.32 -16.85
CA ASP A 248 -24.18 -14.48 -17.96
C ASP A 248 -23.56 -14.06 -19.31
N GLU A 249 -22.70 -13.04 -19.32
CA GLU A 249 -22.18 -12.43 -20.56
C GLU A 249 -20.80 -12.95 -20.97
N TYR A 250 -20.01 -13.48 -20.02
CA TYR A 250 -18.60 -13.84 -20.27
C TYR A 250 -18.27 -15.26 -19.79
N PRO A 251 -17.46 -16.03 -20.55
CA PRO A 251 -17.02 -17.36 -20.14
C PRO A 251 -15.88 -17.30 -19.10
N VAL A 252 -16.18 -16.71 -17.93
CA VAL A 252 -15.22 -16.49 -16.85
C VAL A 252 -15.58 -17.30 -15.61
N HIS A 253 -14.63 -17.37 -14.67
CA HIS A 253 -14.87 -17.82 -13.32
C HIS A 253 -14.49 -16.70 -12.34
N LEU A 254 -15.37 -16.39 -11.40
CA LEU A 254 -15.15 -15.33 -10.42
C LEU A 254 -14.39 -15.88 -9.22
N VAL A 255 -13.32 -15.19 -8.80
CA VAL A 255 -12.59 -15.51 -7.59
C VAL A 255 -12.86 -14.41 -6.56
N ILE A 256 -13.62 -14.77 -5.51
CA ILE A 256 -14.02 -13.82 -4.49
C ILE A 256 -12.92 -13.70 -3.46
N THR A 257 -12.31 -12.52 -3.38
CA THR A 257 -11.18 -12.22 -2.49
C THR A 257 -11.62 -11.29 -1.35
N GLY A 258 -10.83 -11.27 -0.29
CA GLY A 258 -11.06 -10.44 0.90
C GLY A 258 -10.05 -10.77 1.99
N GLY A 259 -9.94 -9.92 2.99
CA GLY A 259 -9.19 -10.22 4.21
C GLY A 259 -9.96 -11.17 5.14
N PRO A 260 -9.34 -11.63 6.25
CA PRO A 260 -10.05 -12.46 7.23
C PRO A 260 -11.31 -11.79 7.81
N GLY A 261 -11.32 -10.46 7.91
CA GLY A 261 -12.49 -9.69 8.38
C GLY A 261 -13.63 -9.61 7.38
N ASP A 262 -13.36 -9.89 6.10
CA ASP A 262 -14.32 -9.80 5.00
C ASP A 262 -14.97 -11.16 4.66
N ALA A 263 -14.53 -12.24 5.31
CA ALA A 263 -14.87 -13.61 4.96
C ALA A 263 -16.41 -13.84 4.87
N ALA A 264 -17.18 -13.35 5.82
CA ALA A 264 -18.63 -13.54 5.83
C ALA A 264 -19.32 -12.85 4.62
N ALA A 265 -18.90 -11.63 4.27
CA ALA A 265 -19.42 -10.92 3.11
C ALA A 265 -19.00 -11.60 1.80
N ALA A 266 -17.76 -12.07 1.73
CA ALA A 266 -17.23 -12.80 0.58
C ALA A 266 -17.94 -14.15 0.37
N GLU A 267 -18.23 -14.89 1.44
CA GLU A 267 -19.00 -16.16 1.38
C GLU A 267 -20.43 -15.90 0.88
N ALA A 268 -21.10 -14.85 1.36
CA ALA A 268 -22.45 -14.48 0.87
C ALA A 268 -22.45 -14.18 -0.63
N VAL A 269 -21.43 -13.46 -1.14
CA VAL A 269 -21.27 -13.22 -2.58
C VAL A 269 -21.01 -14.53 -3.33
N GLY A 270 -20.08 -15.37 -2.82
CA GLY A 270 -19.73 -16.63 -3.44
C GLY A 270 -20.90 -17.62 -3.54
N GLU A 271 -21.68 -17.75 -2.48
CA GLU A 271 -22.88 -18.61 -2.46
C GLU A 271 -23.93 -18.18 -3.49
N ALA A 272 -24.18 -16.86 -3.57
CA ALA A 272 -25.15 -16.32 -4.52
C ALA A 272 -24.72 -16.45 -6.00
N LEU A 273 -23.43 -16.69 -6.26
CA LEU A 273 -22.83 -16.78 -7.60
C LEU A 273 -22.38 -18.20 -7.99
N ARG A 274 -22.68 -19.23 -7.17
CA ARG A 274 -22.37 -20.63 -7.53
C ARG A 274 -23.16 -21.09 -8.76
N PRO A 275 -22.56 -21.96 -9.61
CA PRO A 275 -21.23 -22.55 -9.51
C PRO A 275 -20.13 -21.70 -10.17
N GLY A 276 -20.41 -20.49 -10.62
CA GLY A 276 -19.51 -19.59 -11.37
C GLY A 276 -18.46 -18.88 -10.51
N ALA A 277 -18.44 -19.12 -9.18
CA ALA A 277 -17.55 -18.42 -8.26
C ALA A 277 -16.90 -19.34 -7.22
N THR A 278 -15.66 -19.00 -6.83
CA THR A 278 -14.91 -19.65 -5.75
C THR A 278 -14.45 -18.59 -4.74
N VAL A 279 -14.63 -18.85 -3.44
CA VAL A 279 -14.23 -17.94 -2.37
C VAL A 279 -12.85 -18.32 -1.83
N VAL A 280 -11.93 -17.35 -1.82
CA VAL A 280 -10.59 -17.48 -1.24
C VAL A 280 -10.32 -16.41 -0.17
N ALA A 281 -11.33 -15.65 0.22
CA ALA A 281 -11.23 -14.60 1.23
C ALA A 281 -10.72 -15.16 2.58
N GLY A 282 -9.73 -14.49 3.18
CA GLY A 282 -9.10 -14.90 4.42
C GLY A 282 -8.20 -16.14 4.35
N ARG A 283 -8.09 -16.80 3.18
CA ARG A 283 -7.34 -18.05 3.01
C ARG A 283 -5.96 -17.86 2.39
N LEU A 284 -5.68 -16.69 1.82
CA LEU A 284 -4.42 -16.39 1.14
C LEU A 284 -3.57 -15.43 1.96
N THR A 285 -2.27 -15.66 1.96
CA THR A 285 -1.28 -14.69 2.39
C THR A 285 -1.15 -13.57 1.34
N LEU A 286 -0.49 -12.44 1.69
CA LEU A 286 -0.28 -11.36 0.74
C LEU A 286 0.50 -11.80 -0.53
N PRO A 287 1.60 -12.59 -0.42
CA PRO A 287 2.28 -13.13 -1.59
C PRO A 287 1.39 -14.03 -2.47
N GLU A 288 0.57 -14.88 -1.86
CA GLU A 288 -0.37 -15.75 -2.57
C GLU A 288 -1.48 -14.94 -3.24
N MET A 289 -1.97 -13.88 -2.59
CA MET A 289 -2.91 -12.94 -3.20
C MET A 289 -2.30 -12.26 -4.44
N ALA A 290 -1.05 -11.81 -4.35
CA ALA A 290 -0.35 -11.23 -5.48
C ALA A 290 -0.18 -12.23 -6.64
N ALA A 291 0.18 -13.48 -6.33
CA ALA A 291 0.29 -14.57 -7.30
C ALA A 291 -1.06 -14.90 -7.96
N LEU A 292 -2.16 -14.90 -7.20
CA LEU A 292 -3.51 -15.08 -7.72
C LEU A 292 -3.89 -13.94 -8.67
N LEU A 293 -3.70 -12.67 -8.25
CA LEU A 293 -4.00 -11.51 -9.07
C LEU A 293 -3.23 -11.52 -10.39
N ALA A 294 -1.96 -11.91 -10.38
CA ALA A 294 -1.15 -12.06 -11.59
C ALA A 294 -1.70 -13.12 -12.57
N ARG A 295 -2.54 -14.06 -12.10
CA ARG A 295 -3.23 -15.08 -12.91
C ARG A 295 -4.61 -14.63 -13.38
N CYS A 296 -5.17 -13.58 -12.79
CA CYS A 296 -6.47 -13.06 -13.16
C CYS A 296 -6.38 -12.19 -14.42
N ARG A 297 -7.42 -12.26 -15.25
CA ARG A 297 -7.58 -11.36 -16.38
C ARG A 297 -7.89 -9.94 -15.92
N MET A 298 -8.65 -9.81 -14.82
CA MET A 298 -9.06 -8.52 -14.29
C MET A 298 -9.32 -8.60 -12.79
N LEU A 299 -9.09 -7.48 -12.10
CA LEU A 299 -9.49 -7.26 -10.71
C LEU A 299 -10.56 -6.17 -10.65
N ILE A 300 -11.66 -6.42 -9.96
CA ILE A 300 -12.66 -5.43 -9.58
C ILE A 300 -12.54 -5.22 -8.07
N THR A 301 -12.38 -3.98 -7.65
CA THR A 301 -12.07 -3.67 -6.24
C THR A 301 -12.50 -2.26 -5.85
N THR A 302 -12.79 -2.06 -4.58
CA THR A 302 -12.87 -0.73 -3.97
C THR A 302 -11.50 -0.27 -3.45
N ASP A 303 -11.42 0.90 -2.79
CA ASP A 303 -10.17 1.44 -2.20
C ASP A 303 -9.66 0.56 -1.05
N THR A 304 -8.79 -0.38 -1.39
CA THR A 304 -8.20 -1.35 -0.45
C THR A 304 -6.70 -1.56 -0.71
N GLY A 305 -6.01 -2.22 0.23
CA GLY A 305 -4.62 -2.65 0.01
C GLY A 305 -4.45 -3.61 -1.18
N VAL A 306 -5.49 -4.40 -1.51
CA VAL A 306 -5.49 -5.33 -2.65
C VAL A 306 -5.58 -4.57 -3.98
N MET A 307 -6.27 -3.42 -4.02
CA MET A 307 -6.28 -2.53 -5.19
C MET A 307 -4.84 -2.11 -5.57
N HIS A 308 -4.09 -1.61 -4.60
CA HIS A 308 -2.69 -1.21 -4.81
C HIS A 308 -1.80 -2.41 -5.18
N LEU A 309 -2.09 -3.59 -4.61
CA LEU A 309 -1.39 -4.81 -5.00
C LEU A 309 -1.69 -5.18 -6.45
N GLY A 310 -2.96 -5.04 -6.90
CA GLY A 310 -3.35 -5.21 -8.29
C GLY A 310 -2.60 -4.27 -9.24
N PHE A 311 -2.42 -3.00 -8.86
CA PHE A 311 -1.60 -2.05 -9.61
C PHE A 311 -0.14 -2.51 -9.67
N ALA A 312 0.42 -2.93 -8.55
CA ALA A 312 1.83 -3.32 -8.44
C ALA A 312 2.17 -4.59 -9.24
N VAL A 313 1.25 -5.57 -9.30
CA VAL A 313 1.42 -6.80 -10.13
C VAL A 313 0.88 -6.64 -11.55
N ARG A 314 0.43 -5.42 -11.92
CA ARG A 314 -0.02 -5.06 -13.26
C ARG A 314 -1.20 -5.89 -13.79
N VAL A 315 -2.10 -6.36 -12.92
CA VAL A 315 -3.35 -6.93 -13.38
C VAL A 315 -4.31 -5.80 -13.80
N PRO A 316 -4.97 -5.87 -14.96
CA PRO A 316 -5.99 -4.91 -15.35
C PRO A 316 -7.00 -4.75 -14.20
N THR A 317 -7.17 -3.53 -13.71
CA THR A 317 -7.96 -3.28 -12.49
C THR A 317 -9.05 -2.25 -12.76
N LEU A 318 -10.28 -2.62 -12.47
CA LEU A 318 -11.42 -1.72 -12.40
C LEU A 318 -11.60 -1.30 -10.93
N ALA A 319 -11.16 -0.09 -10.62
CA ALA A 319 -11.20 0.46 -9.26
C ALA A 319 -12.45 1.31 -9.05
N LEU A 320 -13.29 0.91 -8.10
CA LEU A 320 -14.51 1.63 -7.72
C LEU A 320 -14.16 2.60 -6.59
N LEU A 321 -14.09 3.89 -6.88
CA LEU A 321 -13.56 4.87 -5.96
C LEU A 321 -14.55 5.98 -5.62
N HIS A 322 -14.56 6.37 -4.34
CA HIS A 322 -15.23 7.58 -3.90
C HIS A 322 -14.38 8.81 -4.30
N PRO A 323 -14.98 9.91 -4.81
CA PRO A 323 -14.26 11.12 -5.23
C PRO A 323 -13.42 11.75 -4.11
N TYR A 324 -13.79 11.52 -2.84
CA TYR A 324 -13.12 12.04 -1.65
C TYR A 324 -11.61 11.80 -1.64
N ASN A 325 -11.16 10.63 -2.11
CA ASN A 325 -9.73 10.27 -2.08
C ASN A 325 -9.20 9.65 -3.39
N ALA A 326 -10.03 9.58 -4.43
CA ALA A 326 -9.67 8.93 -5.69
C ALA A 326 -8.39 9.50 -6.32
N HIS A 327 -8.19 10.81 -6.25
CA HIS A 327 -6.99 11.50 -6.74
C HIS A 327 -5.71 11.05 -6.03
N ARG A 328 -5.82 10.65 -4.75
CA ARG A 328 -4.67 10.22 -3.95
C ARG A 328 -4.31 8.75 -4.13
N VAL A 329 -5.34 7.88 -4.30
CA VAL A 329 -5.18 6.42 -4.27
C VAL A 329 -5.26 5.78 -5.65
N GLY A 330 -5.73 6.50 -6.66
CA GLY A 330 -5.91 5.99 -8.02
C GLY A 330 -4.59 5.57 -8.70
N PRO A 331 -4.69 4.91 -9.85
CA PRO A 331 -3.52 4.44 -10.60
C PRO A 331 -2.79 5.62 -11.26
N HIS A 332 -1.51 5.79 -10.96
CA HIS A 332 -0.68 6.84 -11.54
C HIS A 332 0.47 6.22 -12.34
N GLY A 333 0.66 6.66 -13.58
CA GLY A 333 1.74 6.18 -14.45
C GLY A 333 1.47 4.87 -15.20
N TYR A 334 0.24 4.35 -15.16
CA TYR A 334 -0.11 3.06 -15.77
C TYR A 334 -0.80 3.16 -17.14
N GLY A 335 -1.00 4.37 -17.66
CA GLY A 335 -1.73 4.56 -18.92
C GLY A 335 -3.15 3.99 -18.84
N ARG A 336 -3.50 3.10 -19.79
CA ARG A 336 -4.84 2.48 -19.88
C ARG A 336 -4.94 1.12 -19.16
N LEU A 337 -3.91 0.68 -18.46
CA LEU A 337 -3.90 -0.64 -17.81
C LEU A 337 -4.93 -0.76 -16.67
N HIS A 338 -5.28 0.36 -16.05
CA HIS A 338 -6.28 0.41 -14.97
C HIS A 338 -7.35 1.45 -15.30
N ARG A 339 -8.58 1.17 -14.91
CA ARG A 339 -9.72 2.06 -15.07
C ARG A 339 -10.33 2.38 -13.70
N VAL A 340 -10.71 3.63 -13.51
CA VAL A 340 -11.41 4.09 -12.30
C VAL A 340 -12.86 4.37 -12.64
N VAL A 341 -13.77 3.82 -11.84
CA VAL A 341 -15.19 4.20 -11.81
C VAL A 341 -15.39 5.06 -10.56
N LEU A 342 -15.76 6.29 -10.77
CA LEU A 342 -16.03 7.23 -9.67
C LEU A 342 -17.53 7.23 -9.34
N LEU A 343 -17.85 7.30 -8.05
CA LEU A 343 -19.16 7.78 -7.65
C LEU A 343 -19.39 9.16 -8.30
N PRO A 344 -20.56 9.38 -8.96
CA PRO A 344 -20.86 10.67 -9.61
C PRO A 344 -20.73 11.85 -8.63
N ARG A 345 -19.97 12.88 -9.04
CA ARG A 345 -19.75 14.08 -8.20
C ARG A 345 -21.04 14.82 -7.85
N SER A 346 -22.09 14.70 -8.69
CA SER A 346 -23.41 15.26 -8.42
C SER A 346 -24.07 14.69 -7.16
N LEU A 347 -23.65 13.50 -6.72
CA LEU A 347 -24.16 12.85 -5.50
C LEU A 347 -23.35 13.21 -4.25
N TRP A 348 -22.13 13.75 -4.41
CA TRP A 348 -21.25 14.14 -3.30
C TRP A 348 -20.88 15.62 -3.40
N GLN A 349 -21.17 16.38 -2.35
CA GLN A 349 -20.99 17.82 -2.30
C GLN A 349 -19.69 18.28 -1.60
N GLY A 350 -18.70 17.39 -1.46
CA GLY A 350 -17.41 17.72 -0.85
C GLY A 350 -17.42 17.70 0.68
N GLU A 351 -18.34 16.99 1.30
CA GLU A 351 -18.45 16.84 2.75
C GLU A 351 -17.26 16.06 3.34
N ASP A 352 -16.82 16.44 4.53
CA ASP A 352 -15.77 15.74 5.28
C ASP A 352 -16.24 15.48 6.73
N PRO A 353 -16.49 14.21 7.14
CA PRO A 353 -16.46 12.99 6.32
C PRO A 353 -17.65 12.90 5.33
N PRO A 354 -17.50 12.15 4.22
CA PRO A 354 -18.58 11.96 3.26
C PRO A 354 -19.82 11.31 3.87
N ARG A 355 -21.01 11.86 3.59
CA ARG A 355 -22.32 11.30 4.01
C ARG A 355 -22.89 10.34 2.99
N VAL A 356 -22.56 10.55 1.71
CA VAL A 356 -22.96 9.69 0.62
C VAL A 356 -21.90 8.65 0.37
N GLY A 357 -22.28 7.38 0.29
CA GLY A 357 -21.36 6.25 0.12
C GLY A 357 -21.42 5.63 -1.27
N MET A 358 -20.57 4.64 -1.47
CA MET A 358 -20.48 3.85 -2.71
C MET A 358 -21.73 2.99 -2.97
N ASP A 359 -22.69 2.92 -2.04
CA ASP A 359 -24.01 2.33 -2.24
C ASP A 359 -24.82 3.05 -3.33
N ARG A 360 -24.47 4.28 -3.66
CA ARG A 360 -25.07 5.05 -4.76
C ARG A 360 -24.45 4.78 -6.14
N LEU A 361 -23.35 4.06 -6.21
CA LEU A 361 -22.79 3.60 -7.48
C LEU A 361 -23.49 2.28 -7.88
N SER A 362 -24.34 2.35 -8.91
CA SER A 362 -25.14 1.19 -9.32
C SER A 362 -24.29 0.10 -10.01
N PRO A 363 -24.70 -1.17 -9.92
CA PRO A 363 -24.08 -2.26 -10.68
C PRO A 363 -24.11 -2.02 -12.19
N GLU A 364 -25.17 -1.41 -12.72
CA GLU A 364 -25.37 -1.11 -14.13
C GLU A 364 -24.30 -0.16 -14.67
N GLU A 365 -23.99 0.91 -13.93
CA GLU A 365 -22.92 1.84 -14.28
C GLU A 365 -21.55 1.12 -14.31
N VAL A 366 -21.29 0.27 -13.33
CA VAL A 366 -20.03 -0.50 -13.26
C VAL A 366 -19.94 -1.50 -14.40
N ILE A 367 -21.03 -2.21 -14.76
CA ILE A 367 -21.09 -3.17 -15.85
C ILE A 367 -20.80 -2.49 -17.20
N GLN A 368 -21.35 -1.29 -17.41
CA GLN A 368 -21.10 -0.56 -18.65
C GLN A 368 -19.60 -0.27 -18.82
N VAL A 369 -18.95 0.26 -17.78
CA VAL A 369 -17.52 0.55 -17.81
C VAL A 369 -16.70 -0.74 -17.91
N PHE A 370 -17.12 -1.83 -17.25
CA PHE A 370 -16.46 -3.14 -17.34
C PHE A 370 -16.46 -3.65 -18.80
N ARG A 371 -17.59 -3.59 -19.52
CA ARG A 371 -17.69 -4.04 -20.92
C ARG A 371 -16.74 -3.30 -21.86
N GLU A 372 -16.60 -1.99 -21.66
CA GLU A 372 -15.66 -1.17 -22.42
C GLU A 372 -14.22 -1.56 -22.11
N PHE A 373 -13.91 -1.64 -20.82
CA PHE A 373 -12.56 -1.95 -20.34
C PHE A 373 -12.15 -3.39 -20.69
N TRP A 374 -13.09 -4.34 -20.66
CA TRP A 374 -12.84 -5.72 -21.09
C TRP A 374 -12.41 -5.79 -22.55
N ARG A 375 -13.09 -5.06 -23.45
CA ARG A 375 -12.73 -4.99 -24.88
C ARG A 375 -11.36 -4.32 -25.10
N GLU A 376 -11.08 -3.25 -24.39
CA GLU A 376 -9.80 -2.54 -24.50
C GLU A 376 -8.60 -3.38 -24.03
N THR A 377 -8.82 -4.26 -23.06
CA THR A 377 -7.80 -5.16 -22.53
C THR A 377 -7.71 -6.49 -23.30
N ASP A 378 -8.61 -6.73 -24.28
CA ASP A 378 -8.58 -7.89 -25.15
C ASP A 378 -7.50 -7.68 -26.22
N GLY A 379 -6.36 -8.34 -26.08
CA GLY A 379 -5.22 -8.22 -26.99
C GLY A 379 -4.05 -7.35 -26.49
N GLN A 380 -4.10 -6.77 -25.31
CA GLN A 380 -2.91 -6.14 -24.75
C GLN A 380 -1.91 -7.21 -24.24
N PRO A 381 -0.63 -7.13 -24.64
CA PRO A 381 0.43 -7.99 -24.10
C PRO A 381 0.79 -7.51 -22.68
N GLY A 382 -0.06 -7.82 -21.72
CA GLY A 382 0.14 -7.52 -20.28
C GLY A 382 0.25 -8.77 -19.43
N ARG A 383 0.20 -9.95 -20.02
CA ARG A 383 0.53 -11.21 -19.36
C ARG A 383 2.03 -11.26 -19.18
N VAL A 384 2.50 -11.10 -17.95
CA VAL A 384 3.77 -11.71 -17.56
C VAL A 384 3.60 -13.20 -17.87
N ASP A 385 4.19 -13.66 -18.95
CA ASP A 385 4.31 -15.10 -19.22
C ASP A 385 5.09 -15.66 -18.03
N PRO A 386 4.50 -16.53 -17.20
CA PRO A 386 5.24 -17.14 -16.09
C PRO A 386 6.42 -17.99 -16.56
N ARG A 387 6.65 -18.14 -17.88
CA ARG A 387 7.77 -18.84 -18.50
C ARG A 387 8.90 -17.90 -18.98
N ALA A 388 8.74 -16.58 -18.89
CA ALA A 388 9.72 -15.62 -19.41
C ALA A 388 10.90 -15.33 -18.47
N HIS A 389 11.07 -16.07 -17.38
CA HIS A 389 12.25 -16.05 -16.50
C HIS A 389 12.70 -17.51 -16.26
N GLY A 390 13.15 -18.14 -17.36
CA GLY A 390 13.96 -19.34 -17.34
C GLY A 390 15.44 -18.97 -17.43
#